data_f47582fd11b22ab16e25d693c2e8459b
#
_entry.id   f47582fd11b22ab16e25d693c2e8459b
#
_cell.length_a   1.000
_cell.length_b   1.000
_cell.length_c   1.000
_cell.angle_alpha   90.00
_cell.angle_beta   90.00
_cell.angle_gamma   90.00
#
_symmetry.space_group_name_H-M   'P 1'
#
loop_
_entity.id
_entity.type
_entity.pdbx_description
1 polymer ?
#
loop_
_entity_poly.entity_id
_entity_poly.type
_entity_poly.pdbx_seq_one_letter_code
_entity_poly.pdbx_strand_id
1 'polypeptide(L)'
;MMNTTKKRLAAGITVALGMMTGWQAFAAQVPAGVQLAEKQVLVRNNGSEPQSLDPHKIEGVPESNIARDLFEGIVINGSNGEILPGVATHWENQDFKVWTFHLRKDAKWSNGDPVTAQDFVYSWRRLADPNTASPYASYLQYAHILNVDDVIKGKQKTESLGVKALDDHTFQVTLSEPVPYLVRLLIHSTMSPVHRATVEKYGDRWTQPKNFVGNGAYKLKSWNINERLVFERSPTYWDNKNTIIDQVTFLPISSEVTDVNRYRSGEIDITYSNLPIELFQKLKKEIPDQLRVNPYLCTYFYEINNQKPPFNDPRVRTALKLGMDRDLITNKVKAQGDTPAYGWVPPYIADFKDEKPDWYTKLNQQQRNEEAKKLLVEAGFSKDNPLKISLLYNTSDLHKKMAIAAAAIWKKNIGVEVSLENQEWKTFLDTRHQGNYDIARAGWCADYNEPTTFLNVKLSYSSNNTAHYKSEAFDALMKEALKVKSDAERVEIYKQANALIDKDSAVVPLYYYVSTRLVKPYVGGYTGKDPLDNIHTKDFYIIKH
;
A
#
# COMPACT_ATOMS: atom_id res chain seq x y z
N MET A 1 -9.01 -64.58 41.03
CA MET A 1 -8.45 -63.39 41.69
C MET A 1 -7.52 -62.72 40.71
N MET A 2 -7.98 -61.75 39.94
CA MET A 2 -7.13 -60.90 39.10
C MET A 2 -7.67 -59.48 39.11
N ASN A 3 -6.88 -58.59 39.68
CA ASN A 3 -7.14 -57.19 39.86
C ASN A 3 -6.78 -56.43 38.58
N THR A 4 -7.74 -55.83 37.92
CA THR A 4 -7.51 -54.95 36.74
C THR A 4 -7.50 -53.50 37.19
N THR A 5 -6.32 -52.91 37.23
CA THR A 5 -6.08 -51.49 37.53
C THR A 5 -6.32 -50.65 36.26
N LYS A 6 -7.38 -49.82 36.25
CA LYS A 6 -7.62 -48.81 35.22
C LYS A 6 -6.62 -47.66 35.35
N LYS A 7 -5.72 -47.50 34.38
CA LYS A 7 -4.90 -46.29 34.21
C LYS A 7 -5.76 -45.19 33.55
N ARG A 8 -6.01 -44.09 34.26
CA ARG A 8 -6.54 -42.85 33.71
C ARG A 8 -5.37 -42.10 33.08
N LEU A 9 -5.46 -41.85 31.76
CA LEU A 9 -4.59 -40.90 31.09
C LEU A 9 -5.13 -39.48 31.43
N ALA A 10 -4.34 -38.72 32.16
CA ALA A 10 -4.54 -37.30 32.31
C ALA A 10 -3.87 -36.59 31.11
N ALA A 11 -4.66 -35.98 30.24
CA ALA A 11 -4.16 -35.10 29.20
C ALA A 11 -3.69 -33.79 29.86
N GLY A 12 -2.38 -33.61 29.93
CA GLY A 12 -1.77 -32.38 30.40
C GLY A 12 -1.88 -31.33 29.31
N ILE A 13 -2.68 -30.29 29.57
CA ILE A 13 -2.69 -29.04 28.79
C ILE A 13 -1.40 -28.31 29.17
N THR A 14 -0.42 -28.32 28.29
CA THR A 14 0.77 -27.50 28.44
C THR A 14 0.42 -26.09 27.99
N VAL A 15 0.04 -25.23 28.92
CA VAL A 15 -0.03 -23.78 28.70
C VAL A 15 1.41 -23.28 28.67
N ALA A 16 1.92 -22.99 27.48
CA ALA A 16 3.17 -22.27 27.33
C ALA A 16 2.93 -20.81 27.74
N LEU A 17 3.19 -20.48 29.00
CA LEU A 17 3.36 -19.09 29.45
C LEU A 17 4.65 -18.55 28.82
N GLY A 18 4.53 -17.97 27.62
CA GLY A 18 5.57 -17.11 27.09
C GLY A 18 5.63 -15.86 27.97
N MET A 19 6.75 -15.66 28.70
CA MET A 19 7.03 -14.37 29.33
C MET A 19 7.06 -13.30 28.24
N MET A 20 5.98 -12.53 28.14
CA MET A 20 5.96 -11.30 27.36
C MET A 20 6.75 -10.26 28.16
N THR A 21 8.02 -10.05 27.80
CA THR A 21 8.69 -8.79 28.06
C THR A 21 7.84 -7.71 27.38
N GLY A 22 7.26 -6.82 28.16
CA GLY A 22 6.40 -5.76 27.65
C GLY A 22 7.13 -4.96 26.57
N TRP A 23 6.73 -5.14 25.34
CA TRP A 23 7.13 -4.30 24.22
C TRP A 23 6.41 -2.97 24.41
N GLN A 24 7.13 -2.01 25.00
CA GLN A 24 6.64 -0.63 25.02
C GLN A 24 6.74 -0.12 23.58
N ALA A 25 5.59 0.23 22.98
CA ALA A 25 5.57 1.00 21.76
C ALA A 25 6.21 2.36 22.08
N PHE A 26 7.43 2.56 21.63
CA PHE A 26 8.13 3.83 21.80
C PHE A 26 7.89 4.65 20.53
N ALA A 27 7.15 5.75 20.65
CA ALA A 27 7.30 6.88 19.74
C ALA A 27 8.76 7.37 19.84
N ALA A 28 9.15 8.36 19.06
CA ALA A 28 10.50 8.86 18.84
C ALA A 28 11.54 8.53 19.94
N GLN A 29 12.51 7.68 19.62
CA GLN A 29 13.64 7.39 20.52
C GLN A 29 14.74 8.43 20.31
N VAL A 30 14.84 9.38 21.23
CA VAL A 30 15.91 10.39 21.20
C VAL A 30 17.18 9.79 21.83
N PRO A 31 18.30 9.67 21.10
CA PRO A 31 19.56 9.17 21.66
C PRO A 31 20.05 10.05 22.81
N ALA A 32 20.72 9.42 23.79
CA ALA A 32 21.30 10.16 24.91
C ALA A 32 22.29 11.23 24.42
N GLY A 33 22.18 12.45 24.99
CA GLY A 33 23.04 13.58 24.63
C GLY A 33 22.56 14.42 23.45
N VAL A 34 21.53 14.00 22.72
CA VAL A 34 20.92 14.82 21.66
C VAL A 34 20.13 15.97 22.28
N GLN A 35 20.43 17.20 21.86
CA GLN A 35 19.66 18.38 22.24
C GLN A 35 18.55 18.62 21.22
N LEU A 36 17.32 18.68 21.68
CA LEU A 36 16.16 18.98 20.85
C LEU A 36 16.08 20.49 20.56
N ALA A 37 15.56 20.82 19.36
CA ALA A 37 15.17 22.19 19.05
C ALA A 37 14.02 22.66 19.96
N GLU A 38 13.95 23.95 20.21
CA GLU A 38 12.85 24.54 21.01
C GLU A 38 11.49 24.36 20.31
N LYS A 39 11.49 24.49 18.97
CA LYS A 39 10.30 24.29 18.13
C LYS A 39 10.36 22.91 17.49
N GLN A 40 9.39 22.08 17.77
CA GLN A 40 9.24 20.74 17.18
C GLN A 40 8.22 20.80 16.03
N VAL A 41 8.62 21.39 14.91
CA VAL A 41 7.80 21.57 13.71
C VAL A 41 8.45 20.85 12.53
N LEU A 42 7.67 20.07 11.81
CA LEU A 42 8.12 19.31 10.64
C LEU A 42 7.35 19.74 9.39
N VAL A 43 8.04 19.93 8.28
CA VAL A 43 7.44 20.17 6.96
C VAL A 43 7.87 19.07 6.00
N ARG A 44 6.90 18.38 5.39
CA ARG A 44 7.19 17.30 4.43
C ARG A 44 6.33 17.39 3.18
N ASN A 45 6.89 16.96 2.05
CA ASN A 45 6.11 16.81 0.83
C ASN A 45 5.27 15.55 0.87
N ASN A 46 4.05 15.63 0.34
CA ASN A 46 3.10 14.53 0.20
C ASN A 46 2.95 14.01 -1.25
N GLY A 47 3.65 14.62 -2.21
CA GLY A 47 3.60 14.25 -3.63
C GLY A 47 2.38 14.75 -4.37
N SER A 48 1.18 14.55 -3.83
CA SER A 48 -0.08 14.98 -4.45
C SER A 48 -1.08 15.45 -3.40
N GLU A 49 -2.07 16.23 -3.84
CA GLU A 49 -3.26 16.53 -3.06
C GLU A 49 -4.00 15.22 -2.75
N PRO A 50 -4.37 14.96 -1.48
CA PRO A 50 -5.11 13.75 -1.13
C PRO A 50 -6.53 13.79 -1.73
N GLN A 51 -6.97 12.66 -2.27
CA GLN A 51 -8.32 12.47 -2.78
C GLN A 51 -9.37 12.67 -1.67
N SER A 52 -9.09 12.19 -0.47
CA SER A 52 -9.94 12.24 0.71
C SER A 52 -9.09 12.11 1.98
N LEU A 53 -9.66 12.47 3.14
CA LEU A 53 -9.11 12.14 4.46
C LEU A 53 -9.94 11.07 5.18
N ASP A 54 -10.96 10.51 4.53
CA ASP A 54 -11.74 9.39 5.02
C ASP A 54 -11.00 8.07 4.75
N PRO A 55 -10.51 7.34 5.77
CA PRO A 55 -9.69 6.14 5.57
C PRO A 55 -10.41 5.03 4.80
N HIS A 56 -11.75 5.07 4.72
CA HIS A 56 -12.54 4.13 3.94
C HIS A 56 -12.80 4.57 2.48
N LYS A 57 -12.35 5.78 2.10
CA LYS A 57 -12.53 6.37 0.75
C LYS A 57 -11.21 6.77 0.09
N ILE A 58 -10.10 6.19 0.53
CA ILE A 58 -8.75 6.45 0.01
C ILE A 58 -8.14 5.19 -0.57
N GLU A 59 -7.15 5.35 -1.47
CA GLU A 59 -6.43 4.24 -2.08
C GLU A 59 -4.96 4.52 -2.38
N GLY A 60 -4.51 5.76 -2.28
CA GLY A 60 -3.16 6.16 -2.68
C GLY A 60 -2.17 6.28 -1.54
N VAL A 61 -0.88 6.24 -1.88
CA VAL A 61 0.22 6.52 -0.92
C VAL A 61 0.11 7.94 -0.33
N PRO A 62 -0.24 9.00 -1.09
CA PRO A 62 -0.44 10.34 -0.52
C PRO A 62 -1.47 10.37 0.59
N GLU A 63 -2.60 9.69 0.40
CA GLU A 63 -3.66 9.60 1.40
C GLU A 63 -3.24 8.78 2.61
N SER A 64 -2.59 7.63 2.38
CA SER A 64 -2.11 6.75 3.45
C SER A 64 -1.07 7.41 4.35
N ASN A 65 -0.19 8.26 3.79
CA ASN A 65 0.77 9.04 4.59
C ASN A 65 0.09 9.95 5.61
N ILE A 66 -1.03 10.53 5.23
CA ILE A 66 -1.83 11.43 6.05
C ILE A 66 -2.68 10.63 7.05
N ALA A 67 -3.32 9.56 6.59
CA ALA A 67 -4.19 8.73 7.41
C ALA A 67 -3.45 8.12 8.61
N ARG A 68 -2.17 7.72 8.44
CA ARG A 68 -1.34 7.18 9.53
C ARG A 68 -1.07 8.17 10.68
N ASP A 69 -1.10 9.47 10.42
CA ASP A 69 -0.95 10.48 11.46
C ASP A 69 -2.30 10.82 12.14
N LEU A 70 -3.40 10.73 11.39
CA LEU A 70 -4.76 11.10 11.85
C LEU A 70 -5.50 9.97 12.55
N PHE A 71 -5.15 8.70 12.23
CA PHE A 71 -5.81 7.51 12.76
C PHE A 71 -4.80 6.49 13.25
N GLU A 72 -5.24 5.69 14.22
CA GLU A 72 -4.50 4.52 14.69
C GLU A 72 -5.41 3.28 14.64
N GLY A 73 -4.92 2.22 14.01
CA GLY A 73 -5.60 0.95 13.92
C GLY A 73 -5.44 0.07 15.16
N ILE A 74 -5.91 -1.18 15.04
CA ILE A 74 -5.73 -2.22 16.08
C ILE A 74 -4.24 -2.44 16.33
N VAL A 75 -3.44 -2.53 15.27
CA VAL A 75 -1.99 -2.63 15.25
C VAL A 75 -1.40 -1.55 14.36
N ILE A 76 -0.12 -1.27 14.49
CA ILE A 76 0.62 -0.26 13.70
C ILE A 76 1.95 -0.83 13.20
N ASN A 77 2.53 -0.20 12.18
CA ASN A 77 3.93 -0.40 11.82
C ASN A 77 4.84 0.38 12.77
N GLY A 78 5.89 -0.28 13.25
CA GLY A 78 7.03 0.41 13.81
C GLY A 78 7.97 0.96 12.75
N SER A 79 8.89 1.82 13.15
CA SER A 79 9.83 2.52 12.25
C SER A 79 10.81 1.61 11.49
N ASN A 80 10.90 0.32 11.83
CA ASN A 80 11.71 -0.67 11.15
C ASN A 80 10.87 -1.74 10.42
N GLY A 81 9.55 -1.54 10.32
CA GLY A 81 8.63 -2.47 9.66
C GLY A 81 8.07 -3.58 10.54
N GLU A 82 8.38 -3.57 11.84
CA GLU A 82 7.77 -4.49 12.80
C GLU A 82 6.29 -4.17 13.06
N ILE A 83 5.49 -5.18 13.40
CA ILE A 83 4.10 -4.99 13.81
C ILE A 83 4.06 -4.75 15.31
N LEU A 84 3.53 -3.61 15.71
CA LEU A 84 3.41 -3.17 17.09
C LEU A 84 1.95 -3.06 17.53
N PRO A 85 1.66 -3.23 18.83
CA PRO A 85 0.39 -2.85 19.39
C PRO A 85 0.03 -1.39 19.10
N GLY A 86 -1.19 -1.15 18.61
CA GLY A 86 -1.78 0.17 18.45
C GLY A 86 -2.87 0.40 19.50
N VAL A 87 -4.15 0.46 19.06
CA VAL A 87 -5.28 0.50 20.00
C VAL A 87 -5.42 -0.82 20.76
N ALA A 88 -5.06 -1.97 20.15
CA ALA A 88 -4.96 -3.22 20.91
C ALA A 88 -3.65 -3.27 21.71
N THR A 89 -3.69 -3.84 22.92
CA THR A 89 -2.51 -4.14 23.74
C THR A 89 -1.93 -5.51 23.43
N HIS A 90 -2.79 -6.47 23.07
CA HIS A 90 -2.44 -7.84 22.68
C HIS A 90 -3.61 -8.49 21.97
N TRP A 91 -3.36 -9.67 21.39
CA TRP A 91 -4.35 -10.46 20.67
C TRP A 91 -4.05 -11.94 20.78
N GLU A 92 -5.08 -12.74 20.55
CA GLU A 92 -5.03 -14.20 20.52
C GLU A 92 -5.90 -14.73 19.38
N ASN A 93 -5.71 -15.98 18.99
CA ASN A 93 -6.54 -16.60 17.97
C ASN A 93 -6.81 -18.07 18.26
N GLN A 94 -7.89 -18.59 17.65
CA GLN A 94 -8.22 -20.00 17.58
C GLN A 94 -8.14 -20.45 16.12
N ASP A 95 -7.19 -21.35 15.82
CA ASP A 95 -6.99 -21.95 14.50
C ASP A 95 -6.90 -20.92 13.35
N PHE A 96 -6.37 -19.73 13.63
CA PHE A 96 -6.30 -18.59 12.70
C PHE A 96 -7.66 -18.19 12.10
N LYS A 97 -8.76 -18.60 12.69
CA LYS A 97 -10.15 -18.34 12.25
C LYS A 97 -10.89 -17.36 13.15
N VAL A 98 -10.70 -17.44 14.45
CA VAL A 98 -11.32 -16.52 15.40
C VAL A 98 -10.20 -15.75 16.08
N TRP A 99 -10.19 -14.45 15.87
CA TRP A 99 -9.19 -13.55 16.43
C TRP A 99 -9.84 -12.64 17.46
N THR A 100 -9.22 -12.52 18.62
CA THR A 100 -9.70 -11.66 19.71
C THR A 100 -8.62 -10.63 20.05
N PHE A 101 -8.98 -9.36 19.96
CA PHE A 101 -8.11 -8.22 20.22
C PHE A 101 -8.56 -7.53 21.50
N HIS A 102 -7.61 -7.35 22.44
CA HIS A 102 -7.84 -6.67 23.71
C HIS A 102 -7.40 -5.23 23.59
N LEU A 103 -8.34 -4.29 23.66
CA LEU A 103 -8.11 -2.87 23.44
C LEU A 103 -7.68 -2.18 24.72
N ARG A 104 -6.83 -1.17 24.57
CA ARG A 104 -6.39 -0.31 25.68
C ARG A 104 -7.54 0.55 26.21
N LYS A 105 -7.54 0.83 27.50
CA LYS A 105 -8.59 1.63 28.15
C LYS A 105 -8.35 3.13 28.08
N ASP A 106 -7.14 3.55 27.72
CA ASP A 106 -6.70 4.94 27.63
C ASP A 106 -6.71 5.51 26.22
N ALA A 107 -7.10 4.72 25.20
CA ALA A 107 -7.29 5.22 23.84
C ALA A 107 -8.49 6.17 23.79
N LYS A 108 -8.29 7.34 23.18
CA LYS A 108 -9.31 8.39 23.05
C LYS A 108 -9.33 8.98 21.64
N TRP A 109 -10.50 9.39 21.23
CA TRP A 109 -10.70 10.26 20.09
C TRP A 109 -10.20 11.69 20.41
N SER A 110 -9.92 12.48 19.38
CA SER A 110 -9.41 13.85 19.52
C SER A 110 -10.39 14.81 20.22
N ASN A 111 -11.68 14.45 20.30
CA ASN A 111 -12.71 15.16 21.04
C ASN A 111 -12.83 14.71 22.52
N GLY A 112 -12.04 13.69 22.92
CA GLY A 112 -12.00 13.16 24.30
C GLY A 112 -12.86 11.92 24.53
N ASP A 113 -13.72 11.52 23.60
CA ASP A 113 -14.51 10.30 23.69
C ASP A 113 -13.60 9.05 23.77
N PRO A 114 -13.96 7.98 24.48
CA PRO A 114 -13.19 6.75 24.48
C PRO A 114 -13.23 6.04 23.11
N VAL A 115 -12.12 5.42 22.71
CA VAL A 115 -12.11 4.47 21.59
C VAL A 115 -12.50 3.09 22.09
N THR A 116 -13.52 2.49 21.50
CA THR A 116 -14.10 1.22 21.95
C THR A 116 -14.11 0.17 20.84
N ALA A 117 -14.38 -1.08 21.20
CA ALA A 117 -14.58 -2.16 20.25
C ALA A 117 -15.77 -1.91 19.30
N GLN A 118 -16.78 -1.15 19.73
CA GLN A 118 -17.91 -0.77 18.89
C GLN A 118 -17.50 0.16 17.75
N ASP A 119 -16.46 1.00 17.93
CA ASP A 119 -15.94 1.86 16.86
C ASP A 119 -15.33 1.01 15.73
N PHE A 120 -14.63 -0.07 16.06
CA PHE A 120 -14.10 -1.02 15.06
C PHE A 120 -15.22 -1.81 14.37
N VAL A 121 -16.24 -2.27 15.12
CA VAL A 121 -17.41 -2.94 14.53
C VAL A 121 -18.12 -2.03 13.54
N TYR A 122 -18.40 -0.78 13.93
CA TYR A 122 -19.02 0.22 13.06
C TYR A 122 -18.17 0.46 11.81
N SER A 123 -16.87 0.68 11.99
CA SER A 123 -15.96 1.04 10.93
C SER A 123 -15.80 -0.05 9.88
N TRP A 124 -15.63 -1.30 10.29
CA TRP A 124 -15.48 -2.41 9.34
C TRP A 124 -16.78 -2.76 8.65
N ARG A 125 -17.94 -2.60 9.33
CA ARG A 125 -19.25 -2.69 8.69
C ARG A 125 -19.45 -1.58 7.65
N ARG A 126 -19.04 -0.35 7.97
CA ARG A 126 -19.06 0.78 7.05
C ARG A 126 -18.14 0.54 5.84
N LEU A 127 -16.94 0.00 6.05
CA LEU A 127 -16.01 -0.34 4.97
C LEU A 127 -16.62 -1.39 4.01
N ALA A 128 -17.35 -2.37 4.52
CA ALA A 128 -18.02 -3.41 3.74
C ALA A 128 -19.35 -2.93 3.11
N ASP A 129 -19.94 -1.84 3.58
CA ASP A 129 -21.23 -1.34 3.11
C ASP A 129 -21.10 -0.81 1.67
N PRO A 130 -21.85 -1.36 0.69
CA PRO A 130 -21.83 -0.86 -0.68
C PRO A 130 -22.20 0.63 -0.80
N ASN A 131 -23.00 1.17 0.13
CA ASN A 131 -23.34 2.60 0.15
C ASN A 131 -22.14 3.49 0.50
N THR A 132 -21.12 2.97 1.17
CA THR A 132 -19.87 3.70 1.40
C THR A 132 -19.07 3.86 0.11
N ALA A 133 -19.25 2.94 -0.85
CA ALA A 133 -18.52 2.91 -2.11
C ALA A 133 -16.98 2.97 -1.92
N SER A 134 -16.48 2.16 -0.97
CA SER A 134 -15.05 2.11 -0.69
C SER A 134 -14.27 1.50 -1.84
N PRO A 135 -13.20 2.15 -2.35
CA PRO A 135 -12.29 1.52 -3.33
C PRO A 135 -11.52 0.34 -2.72
N TYR A 136 -11.48 0.24 -1.39
CA TYR A 136 -10.80 -0.83 -0.62
C TYR A 136 -11.77 -1.83 0.04
N ALA A 137 -13.06 -1.88 -0.36
CA ALA A 137 -14.00 -2.84 0.23
C ALA A 137 -13.50 -4.29 0.14
N SER A 138 -12.87 -4.67 -0.98
CA SER A 138 -12.28 -6.01 -1.16
C SER A 138 -11.13 -6.33 -0.20
N TYR A 139 -10.58 -5.36 0.53
CA TYR A 139 -9.55 -5.62 1.53
C TYR A 139 -10.06 -6.53 2.67
N LEU A 140 -11.33 -6.38 3.04
CA LEU A 140 -11.99 -7.29 4.00
C LEU A 140 -12.18 -8.71 3.41
N GLN A 141 -12.30 -8.83 2.06
CA GLN A 141 -12.31 -10.14 1.39
C GLN A 141 -10.93 -10.79 1.44
N TYR A 142 -9.83 -10.01 1.31
CA TYR A 142 -8.47 -10.52 1.46
C TYR A 142 -8.20 -11.05 2.88
N ALA A 143 -8.84 -10.46 3.87
CA ALA A 143 -8.83 -10.91 5.25
C ALA A 143 -9.80 -12.08 5.51
N HIS A 144 -10.60 -12.48 4.52
CA HIS A 144 -11.61 -13.55 4.61
C HIS A 144 -12.58 -13.39 5.80
N ILE A 145 -13.01 -12.15 6.08
CA ILE A 145 -14.00 -11.89 7.14
C ILE A 145 -15.30 -12.65 6.81
N LEU A 146 -15.87 -13.34 7.80
CA LEU A 146 -17.10 -14.12 7.61
C LEU A 146 -18.21 -13.24 7.03
N ASN A 147 -18.93 -13.74 6.01
CA ASN A 147 -20.03 -13.10 5.28
C ASN A 147 -19.65 -11.88 4.43
N VAL A 148 -18.37 -11.52 4.33
CA VAL A 148 -17.93 -10.28 3.65
C VAL A 148 -18.39 -10.22 2.19
N ASP A 149 -18.34 -11.32 1.45
CA ASP A 149 -18.72 -11.38 0.02
C ASP A 149 -20.19 -11.00 -0.21
N ASP A 150 -21.07 -11.50 0.64
CA ASP A 150 -22.49 -11.23 0.53
C ASP A 150 -22.85 -9.83 1.04
N VAL A 151 -22.12 -9.33 2.04
CA VAL A 151 -22.31 -7.96 2.55
C VAL A 151 -21.89 -6.94 1.49
N ILE A 152 -20.70 -7.07 0.90
CA ILE A 152 -20.22 -6.15 -0.15
C ILE A 152 -21.14 -6.14 -1.38
N LYS A 153 -21.73 -7.29 -1.73
CA LYS A 153 -22.70 -7.41 -2.82
C LYS A 153 -24.12 -6.96 -2.47
N GLY A 154 -24.34 -6.50 -1.23
CA GLY A 154 -25.66 -6.08 -0.75
C GLY A 154 -26.66 -7.22 -0.58
N LYS A 155 -26.21 -8.49 -0.58
CA LYS A 155 -27.06 -9.67 -0.39
C LYS A 155 -27.37 -9.94 1.08
N GLN A 156 -26.51 -9.52 1.98
CA GLN A 156 -26.67 -9.58 3.42
C GLN A 156 -26.47 -8.20 4.04
N LYS A 157 -27.09 -7.99 5.21
CA LYS A 157 -26.93 -6.76 6.00
C LYS A 157 -25.52 -6.69 6.59
N THR A 158 -25.01 -5.47 6.82
CA THR A 158 -23.69 -5.23 7.40
C THR A 158 -23.51 -5.83 8.80
N GLU A 159 -24.63 -6.01 9.54
CA GLU A 159 -24.64 -6.64 10.86
C GLU A 159 -24.24 -8.13 10.84
N SER A 160 -24.35 -8.80 9.68
CA SER A 160 -23.94 -10.19 9.51
C SER A 160 -22.43 -10.37 9.32
N LEU A 161 -21.69 -9.27 9.10
CA LEU A 161 -20.23 -9.31 8.97
C LEU A 161 -19.61 -9.93 10.24
N GLY A 162 -18.63 -10.80 10.07
CA GLY A 162 -17.96 -11.55 11.14
C GLY A 162 -17.17 -10.72 12.14
N VAL A 163 -17.71 -9.59 12.59
CA VAL A 163 -17.09 -8.70 13.58
C VAL A 163 -18.04 -8.37 14.70
N LYS A 164 -17.57 -8.39 15.93
CA LYS A 164 -18.38 -8.00 17.10
C LYS A 164 -17.53 -7.47 18.26
N ALA A 165 -18.11 -6.61 19.06
CA ALA A 165 -17.61 -6.24 20.37
C ALA A 165 -18.18 -7.20 21.40
N LEU A 166 -17.32 -7.88 22.16
CA LEU A 166 -17.73 -8.72 23.29
C LEU A 166 -18.01 -7.85 24.52
N ASP A 167 -17.24 -6.77 24.64
CA ASP A 167 -17.39 -5.65 25.58
C ASP A 167 -16.72 -4.41 24.97
N ASP A 168 -16.62 -3.30 25.71
CA ASP A 168 -16.03 -2.04 25.21
C ASP A 168 -14.57 -2.16 24.82
N HIS A 169 -13.84 -3.15 25.34
CA HIS A 169 -12.40 -3.32 25.15
C HIS A 169 -12.03 -4.68 24.56
N THR A 170 -12.98 -5.45 24.09
CA THR A 170 -12.73 -6.76 23.48
C THR A 170 -13.40 -6.83 22.10
N PHE A 171 -12.58 -6.76 21.05
CA PHE A 171 -13.01 -6.85 19.66
C PHE A 171 -12.72 -8.24 19.11
N GLN A 172 -13.71 -8.91 18.54
CA GLN A 172 -13.57 -10.24 17.97
C GLN A 172 -13.88 -10.25 16.47
N VAL A 173 -13.01 -10.95 15.71
CA VAL A 173 -13.14 -11.15 14.27
C VAL A 173 -13.22 -12.63 13.97
N THR A 174 -14.26 -13.02 13.21
CA THR A 174 -14.45 -14.39 12.73
C THR A 174 -14.20 -14.43 11.23
N LEU A 175 -13.38 -15.36 10.78
CA LEU A 175 -13.01 -15.55 9.37
C LEU A 175 -13.71 -16.77 8.78
N SER A 176 -13.99 -16.76 7.49
CA SER A 176 -14.51 -17.92 6.76
C SER A 176 -13.43 -18.98 6.54
N GLU A 177 -12.18 -18.57 6.39
CA GLU A 177 -11.01 -19.43 6.22
C GLU A 177 -9.89 -19.07 7.19
N PRO A 178 -8.94 -19.98 7.52
CA PRO A 178 -7.79 -19.65 8.36
C PRO A 178 -6.85 -18.66 7.66
N VAL A 179 -6.55 -17.52 8.32
CA VAL A 179 -5.60 -16.51 7.81
C VAL A 179 -4.51 -16.25 8.86
N PRO A 180 -3.38 -16.96 8.81
CA PRO A 180 -2.30 -16.81 9.80
C PRO A 180 -1.61 -15.44 9.76
N TYR A 181 -1.71 -14.74 8.64
CA TYR A 181 -1.12 -13.41 8.42
C TYR A 181 -2.11 -12.27 8.64
N LEU A 182 -3.31 -12.50 9.23
CA LEU A 182 -4.33 -11.46 9.43
C LEU A 182 -3.76 -10.19 10.07
N VAL A 183 -2.95 -10.33 11.11
CA VAL A 183 -2.40 -9.17 11.84
C VAL A 183 -1.57 -8.26 10.94
N ARG A 184 -0.92 -8.81 9.89
CA ARG A 184 -0.18 -8.02 8.91
C ARG A 184 -1.10 -7.13 8.06
N LEU A 185 -2.32 -7.59 7.75
CA LEU A 185 -3.30 -6.79 7.01
C LEU A 185 -3.81 -5.61 7.84
N LEU A 186 -3.87 -5.76 9.17
CA LEU A 186 -4.49 -4.76 10.06
C LEU A 186 -3.68 -3.47 10.20
N ILE A 187 -2.44 -3.41 9.68
CA ILE A 187 -1.63 -2.18 9.66
C ILE A 187 -2.10 -1.17 8.62
N HIS A 188 -2.86 -1.60 7.60
CA HIS A 188 -3.31 -0.72 6.54
C HIS A 188 -4.36 0.29 7.03
N SER A 189 -4.25 1.54 6.58
CA SER A 189 -5.09 2.65 7.04
C SER A 189 -6.59 2.45 6.80
N THR A 190 -6.98 1.63 5.80
CA THR A 190 -8.40 1.30 5.56
C THR A 190 -9.04 0.52 6.71
N MET A 191 -8.22 -0.15 7.56
CA MET A 191 -8.70 -0.90 8.74
C MET A 191 -8.83 -0.02 10.00
N SER A 192 -8.50 1.26 9.89
CA SER A 192 -8.61 2.23 10.99
C SER A 192 -10.07 2.50 11.37
N PRO A 193 -10.34 2.77 12.65
CA PRO A 193 -11.67 3.15 13.10
C PRO A 193 -12.00 4.59 12.67
N VAL A 194 -13.29 4.88 12.50
CA VAL A 194 -13.82 6.23 12.31
C VAL A 194 -14.86 6.54 13.39
N HIS A 195 -14.91 7.81 13.81
CA HIS A 195 -15.80 8.24 14.90
C HIS A 195 -17.27 8.28 14.41
N ARG A 196 -18.07 7.29 14.82
CA ARG A 196 -19.43 7.07 14.34
C ARG A 196 -20.29 8.33 14.42
N ALA A 197 -20.36 8.96 15.59
CA ALA A 197 -21.21 10.12 15.81
C ALA A 197 -20.87 11.30 14.87
N THR A 198 -19.59 11.48 14.55
CA THR A 198 -19.12 12.51 13.61
C THR A 198 -19.50 12.19 12.18
N VAL A 199 -19.28 10.94 11.76
CA VAL A 199 -19.64 10.47 10.41
C VAL A 199 -21.15 10.58 10.17
N GLU A 200 -21.97 10.09 11.10
CA GLU A 200 -23.44 10.13 10.98
C GLU A 200 -23.98 11.57 11.00
N LYS A 201 -23.37 12.46 11.81
CA LYS A 201 -23.81 13.85 11.92
C LYS A 201 -23.48 14.70 10.67
N TYR A 202 -22.31 14.51 10.08
CA TYR A 202 -21.82 15.42 9.06
C TYR A 202 -21.77 14.82 7.64
N GLY A 203 -22.00 13.50 7.48
CA GLY A 203 -21.91 12.81 6.20
C GLY A 203 -20.54 13.04 5.54
N ASP A 204 -20.48 13.28 4.25
CA ASP A 204 -19.21 13.48 3.52
C ASP A 204 -18.38 14.69 4.01
N ARG A 205 -18.96 15.57 4.83
CA ARG A 205 -18.26 16.72 5.40
C ARG A 205 -17.57 16.43 6.74
N TRP A 206 -17.58 15.20 7.23
CA TRP A 206 -16.98 14.84 8.51
C TRP A 206 -15.46 15.03 8.50
N THR A 207 -14.81 14.96 7.34
CA THR A 207 -13.35 15.14 7.18
C THR A 207 -12.93 16.61 7.06
N GLN A 208 -13.87 17.57 7.07
CA GLN A 208 -13.51 18.99 7.10
C GLN A 208 -12.88 19.36 8.45
N PRO A 209 -11.89 20.27 8.50
CA PRO A 209 -11.14 20.59 9.72
C PRO A 209 -12.01 20.86 10.95
N LYS A 210 -13.11 21.61 10.78
CA LYS A 210 -14.05 21.96 11.87
C LYS A 210 -14.86 20.79 12.42
N ASN A 211 -14.97 19.68 11.68
CA ASN A 211 -15.78 18.53 12.02
C ASN A 211 -14.92 17.30 12.36
N PHE A 212 -13.64 17.34 11.97
CA PHE A 212 -12.76 16.18 12.00
C PHE A 212 -12.54 15.65 13.41
N VAL A 213 -12.71 14.34 13.58
CA VAL A 213 -12.37 13.59 14.80
C VAL A 213 -11.60 12.34 14.38
N GLY A 214 -10.35 12.25 14.82
CA GLY A 214 -9.46 11.09 14.63
C GLY A 214 -8.94 10.56 15.98
N ASN A 215 -8.30 9.41 15.95
CA ASN A 215 -7.71 8.78 17.14
C ASN A 215 -6.18 8.63 17.04
N GLY A 216 -5.54 9.23 16.02
CA GLY A 216 -4.11 9.18 15.81
C GLY A 216 -3.32 10.16 16.69
N ALA A 217 -2.00 10.15 16.50
CA ALA A 217 -1.08 11.02 17.24
C ALA A 217 -1.29 12.51 16.93
N TYR A 218 -1.90 12.82 15.79
CA TYR A 218 -2.18 14.18 15.33
C TYR A 218 -3.65 14.37 15.01
N LYS A 219 -4.10 15.62 15.09
CA LYS A 219 -5.44 16.06 14.67
C LYS A 219 -5.33 17.12 13.59
N LEU A 220 -6.31 17.14 12.68
CA LEU A 220 -6.36 18.08 11.56
C LEU A 220 -6.65 19.49 12.09
N LYS A 221 -5.72 20.42 11.83
CA LYS A 221 -5.86 21.85 12.16
C LYS A 221 -6.43 22.65 11.02
N SER A 222 -5.88 22.47 9.81
CA SER A 222 -6.37 23.14 8.60
C SER A 222 -6.06 22.30 7.37
N TRP A 223 -6.90 22.49 6.34
CA TRP A 223 -6.71 21.92 5.02
C TRP A 223 -7.05 22.98 3.97
N ASN A 224 -6.01 23.50 3.33
CA ASN A 224 -6.09 24.41 2.22
C ASN A 224 -5.79 23.63 0.93
N ILE A 225 -6.81 23.35 0.15
CA ILE A 225 -6.72 22.47 -1.04
C ILE A 225 -5.63 22.98 -1.99
N ASN A 226 -4.79 22.07 -2.49
CA ASN A 226 -3.62 22.32 -3.35
C ASN A 226 -2.55 23.25 -2.75
N GLU A 227 -2.62 23.55 -1.45
CA GLU A 227 -1.63 24.38 -0.78
C GLU A 227 -0.93 23.63 0.35
N ARG A 228 -1.68 23.24 1.38
CA ARG A 228 -1.15 22.55 2.55
C ARG A 228 -2.21 21.92 3.43
N LEU A 229 -1.80 20.88 4.15
CA LEU A 229 -2.51 20.34 5.31
C LEU A 229 -1.65 20.56 6.55
N VAL A 230 -2.23 21.07 7.62
CA VAL A 230 -1.53 21.30 8.89
C VAL A 230 -2.17 20.46 9.97
N PHE A 231 -1.36 19.70 10.67
CA PHE A 231 -1.76 18.86 11.79
C PHE A 231 -1.03 19.32 13.04
N GLU A 232 -1.72 19.27 14.18
CA GLU A 232 -1.15 19.52 15.49
C GLU A 232 -1.22 18.27 16.36
N ARG A 233 -0.25 18.10 17.25
CA ARG A 233 -0.18 16.96 18.17
C ARG A 233 -1.46 16.84 18.98
N SER A 234 -2.03 15.63 19.04
CA SER A 234 -3.26 15.36 19.77
C SER A 234 -2.99 15.17 21.27
N PRO A 235 -3.47 16.03 22.15
CA PRO A 235 -3.25 15.89 23.59
C PRO A 235 -4.00 14.69 24.19
N THR A 236 -4.99 14.15 23.48
CA THR A 236 -5.79 12.99 23.88
C THR A 236 -5.23 11.66 23.41
N TYR A 237 -4.20 11.68 22.54
CA TYR A 237 -3.55 10.47 22.09
C TYR A 237 -2.87 9.73 23.25
N TRP A 238 -3.09 8.42 23.34
CA TRP A 238 -2.63 7.63 24.49
C TRP A 238 -1.12 7.68 24.72
N ASP A 239 -0.33 7.79 23.63
CA ASP A 239 1.13 7.90 23.68
C ASP A 239 1.64 9.33 23.43
N ASN A 240 0.81 10.33 23.71
CA ASN A 240 1.14 11.74 23.52
C ASN A 240 2.42 12.17 24.27
N LYS A 241 2.69 11.58 25.43
CA LYS A 241 3.91 11.89 26.23
C LYS A 241 5.21 11.57 25.50
N ASN A 242 5.19 10.60 24.59
CA ASN A 242 6.34 10.17 23.79
C ASN A 242 6.32 10.76 22.35
N THR A 243 5.28 11.50 21.97
CA THR A 243 5.17 12.20 20.70
C THR A 243 5.83 13.56 20.82
N ILE A 244 6.91 13.81 20.06
CA ILE A 244 7.75 15.00 20.21
C ILE A 244 7.35 16.13 19.27
N ILE A 245 7.10 15.82 17.97
CA ILE A 245 6.70 16.84 16.99
C ILE A 245 5.36 17.46 17.40
N ASP A 246 5.33 18.79 17.56
CA ASP A 246 4.12 19.55 17.94
C ASP A 246 3.21 19.82 16.76
N GLN A 247 3.80 20.04 15.56
CA GLN A 247 3.07 20.33 14.33
C GLN A 247 3.76 19.72 13.14
N VAL A 248 2.98 19.14 12.22
CA VAL A 248 3.45 18.73 10.90
C VAL A 248 2.64 19.41 9.81
N THR A 249 3.32 19.83 8.75
CA THR A 249 2.72 20.38 7.54
C THR A 249 3.03 19.46 6.37
N PHE A 250 1.99 19.00 5.68
CA PHE A 250 2.10 18.27 4.42
C PHE A 250 1.86 19.22 3.25
N LEU A 251 2.77 19.20 2.27
CA LEU A 251 2.68 20.00 1.04
C LEU A 251 2.40 19.08 -0.14
N PRO A 252 1.35 19.33 -0.96
CA PRO A 252 1.01 18.51 -2.11
C PRO A 252 1.79 18.97 -3.36
N ILE A 253 3.10 18.69 -3.42
CA ILE A 253 3.97 19.11 -4.51
C ILE A 253 4.25 17.94 -5.44
N SER A 254 3.65 17.94 -6.63
CA SER A 254 3.78 16.87 -7.63
C SER A 254 5.02 17.00 -8.54
N SER A 255 5.70 18.15 -8.54
CA SER A 255 6.96 18.34 -9.25
C SER A 255 8.14 17.99 -8.35
N GLU A 256 8.88 16.93 -8.69
CA GLU A 256 10.05 16.47 -7.95
C GLU A 256 11.18 17.52 -7.96
N VAL A 257 11.29 18.32 -9.03
CA VAL A 257 12.26 19.43 -9.12
C VAL A 257 11.89 20.54 -8.14
N THR A 258 10.60 20.89 -8.06
CA THR A 258 10.11 21.90 -7.11
C THR A 258 10.32 21.43 -5.66
N ASP A 259 10.09 20.15 -5.38
CA ASP A 259 10.30 19.54 -4.06
C ASP A 259 11.77 19.68 -3.61
N VAL A 260 12.72 19.31 -4.48
CA VAL A 260 14.16 19.46 -4.19
C VAL A 260 14.57 20.94 -4.02
N ASN A 261 14.01 21.85 -4.81
CA ASN A 261 14.31 23.28 -4.68
C ASN A 261 13.82 23.84 -3.33
N ARG A 262 12.60 23.49 -2.89
CA ARG A 262 12.07 23.88 -1.57
C ARG A 262 12.81 23.21 -0.42
N TYR A 263 13.28 21.98 -0.60
CA TYR A 263 14.17 21.34 0.37
C TYR A 263 15.50 22.13 0.50
N ARG A 264 16.11 22.50 -0.61
CA ARG A 264 17.37 23.27 -0.61
C ARG A 264 17.21 24.65 0.02
N SER A 265 16.08 25.32 -0.18
CA SER A 265 15.78 26.62 0.44
C SER A 265 15.47 26.54 1.96
N GLY A 266 15.33 25.32 2.51
CA GLY A 266 14.99 25.12 3.93
C GLY A 266 13.48 25.21 4.22
N GLU A 267 12.63 25.20 3.19
CA GLU A 267 11.16 25.22 3.36
C GLU A 267 10.60 23.82 3.70
N ILE A 268 11.30 22.76 3.25
CA ILE A 268 10.90 21.37 3.44
C ILE A 268 12.01 20.61 4.18
N ASP A 269 11.63 19.80 5.15
CA ASP A 269 12.55 18.97 5.95
C ASP A 269 12.72 17.57 5.37
N ILE A 270 11.66 17.02 4.77
CA ILE A 270 11.64 15.69 4.13
C ILE A 270 10.94 15.79 2.78
N THR A 271 11.63 15.41 1.69
CA THR A 271 11.02 15.33 0.35
C THR A 271 10.10 14.13 0.22
N TYR A 272 9.31 14.09 -0.87
CA TYR A 272 8.57 12.88 -1.22
C TYR A 272 9.51 11.72 -1.60
N SER A 273 8.95 10.52 -1.81
CA SER A 273 9.70 9.27 -2.03
C SER A 273 10.30 9.10 -3.43
N ASN A 274 10.25 10.13 -4.27
CA ASN A 274 10.87 10.15 -5.60
C ASN A 274 11.69 11.42 -5.80
N LEU A 275 12.90 11.29 -6.29
CA LEU A 275 13.77 12.43 -6.62
C LEU A 275 13.88 12.61 -8.14
N PRO A 276 14.15 13.84 -8.63
CA PRO A 276 14.34 14.10 -10.05
C PRO A 276 15.50 13.27 -10.63
N ILE A 277 15.25 12.59 -11.74
CA ILE A 277 16.24 11.71 -12.40
C ILE A 277 17.52 12.48 -12.73
N GLU A 278 17.37 13.67 -13.29
CA GLU A 278 18.49 14.53 -13.72
C GLU A 278 19.31 15.12 -12.57
N LEU A 279 18.71 15.24 -11.39
CA LEU A 279 19.40 15.78 -10.21
C LEU A 279 20.00 14.69 -9.31
N PHE A 280 19.58 13.45 -9.45
CA PHE A 280 19.92 12.38 -8.51
C PHE A 280 21.43 12.17 -8.33
N GLN A 281 22.18 12.08 -9.43
CA GLN A 281 23.63 11.89 -9.37
C GLN A 281 24.36 13.10 -8.77
N LYS A 282 23.83 14.31 -8.99
CA LYS A 282 24.36 15.55 -8.39
C LYS A 282 24.09 15.56 -6.88
N LEU A 283 22.88 15.25 -6.46
CA LEU A 283 22.49 15.15 -5.04
C LEU A 283 23.33 14.11 -4.29
N LYS A 284 23.58 12.95 -4.93
CA LYS A 284 24.42 11.89 -4.37
C LYS A 284 25.87 12.34 -4.10
N LYS A 285 26.38 13.29 -4.90
CA LYS A 285 27.73 13.86 -4.71
C LYS A 285 27.77 15.03 -3.74
N GLU A 286 26.76 15.92 -3.79
CA GLU A 286 26.75 17.16 -3.03
C GLU A 286 26.29 16.97 -1.57
N ILE A 287 25.28 16.13 -1.34
CA ILE A 287 24.65 15.93 -0.03
C ILE A 287 24.38 14.44 0.26
N PRO A 288 25.41 13.55 0.18
CA PRO A 288 25.25 12.11 0.36
C PRO A 288 24.62 11.73 1.70
N ASP A 289 24.94 12.45 2.75
CA ASP A 289 24.45 12.22 4.14
C ASP A 289 22.98 12.58 4.33
N GLN A 290 22.39 13.33 3.39
CA GLN A 290 20.97 13.67 3.40
C GLN A 290 20.16 12.81 2.43
N LEU A 291 20.83 12.18 1.45
CA LEU A 291 20.19 11.30 0.49
C LEU A 291 19.90 9.93 1.12
N ARG A 292 18.66 9.50 1.02
CA ARG A 292 18.19 8.17 1.44
C ARG A 292 17.75 7.40 0.21
N VAL A 293 18.26 6.17 0.07
CA VAL A 293 17.85 5.20 -0.97
C VAL A 293 17.56 3.90 -0.24
N ASN A 294 16.29 3.56 -0.11
CA ASN A 294 15.85 2.43 0.72
C ASN A 294 15.06 1.42 -0.11
N PRO A 295 15.06 0.14 0.26
CA PRO A 295 14.16 -0.84 -0.32
C PRO A 295 12.70 -0.38 -0.21
N TYR A 296 11.90 -0.64 -1.26
CA TYR A 296 10.48 -0.31 -1.27
C TYR A 296 9.70 -1.40 -1.99
N LEU A 297 8.79 -2.04 -1.28
CA LEU A 297 7.99 -3.15 -1.81
C LEU A 297 6.89 -2.63 -2.75
N CYS A 298 7.31 -2.06 -3.88
CA CYS A 298 6.42 -1.54 -4.91
C CYS A 298 6.85 -2.03 -6.29
N THR A 299 5.87 -2.20 -7.18
CA THR A 299 6.06 -2.47 -8.60
C THR A 299 5.51 -1.32 -9.42
N TYR A 300 6.35 -0.69 -10.24
CA TYR A 300 5.93 0.24 -11.29
C TYR A 300 5.55 -0.56 -12.54
N PHE A 301 4.39 -0.29 -13.09
CA PHE A 301 3.91 -1.02 -14.25
C PHE A 301 3.03 -0.14 -15.15
N TYR A 302 2.84 -0.59 -16.37
CA TYR A 302 1.76 -0.12 -17.20
C TYR A 302 0.60 -1.09 -17.10
N GLU A 303 -0.54 -0.56 -16.73
CA GLU A 303 -1.79 -1.26 -16.59
C GLU A 303 -2.51 -1.22 -17.93
N ILE A 304 -2.83 -2.41 -18.46
CA ILE A 304 -3.56 -2.55 -19.71
C ILE A 304 -5.02 -2.83 -19.36
N ASN A 305 -5.96 -2.18 -20.02
CA ASN A 305 -7.38 -2.51 -19.89
C ASN A 305 -7.66 -3.84 -20.62
N ASN A 306 -7.68 -4.96 -19.88
CA ASN A 306 -7.76 -6.30 -20.44
C ASN A 306 -9.11 -6.62 -21.13
N GLN A 307 -10.14 -5.80 -20.92
CA GLN A 307 -11.47 -6.00 -21.52
C GLN A 307 -11.70 -5.13 -22.77
N LYS A 308 -10.87 -4.10 -22.99
CA LYS A 308 -11.03 -3.14 -24.08
C LYS A 308 -10.32 -3.66 -25.36
N PRO A 309 -10.99 -3.75 -26.52
CA PRO A 309 -10.31 -4.01 -27.80
C PRO A 309 -9.28 -2.89 -28.13
N PRO A 310 -8.09 -3.21 -28.69
CA PRO A 310 -7.64 -4.56 -29.07
C PRO A 310 -6.92 -5.30 -27.91
N PHE A 311 -6.91 -4.76 -26.68
CA PHE A 311 -6.15 -5.31 -25.54
C PHE A 311 -6.81 -6.53 -24.90
N ASN A 312 -8.06 -6.87 -25.28
CA ASN A 312 -8.67 -8.15 -24.94
C ASN A 312 -7.99 -9.34 -25.65
N ASP A 313 -7.21 -9.07 -26.72
CA ASP A 313 -6.36 -10.07 -27.36
C ASP A 313 -5.03 -10.22 -26.59
N PRO A 314 -4.73 -11.41 -26.03
CA PRO A 314 -3.48 -11.64 -25.28
C PRO A 314 -2.23 -11.47 -26.14
N ARG A 315 -2.29 -11.64 -27.47
CA ARG A 315 -1.15 -11.42 -28.37
C ARG A 315 -0.71 -9.98 -28.36
N VAL A 316 -1.66 -9.03 -28.33
CA VAL A 316 -1.38 -7.59 -28.27
C VAL A 316 -0.72 -7.24 -26.93
N ARG A 317 -1.26 -7.75 -25.80
CA ARG A 317 -0.68 -7.51 -24.49
C ARG A 317 0.74 -8.10 -24.36
N THR A 318 0.93 -9.32 -24.87
CA THR A 318 2.25 -9.97 -24.87
C THR A 318 3.26 -9.20 -25.72
N ALA A 319 2.85 -8.70 -26.88
CA ALA A 319 3.73 -7.87 -27.72
C ALA A 319 4.18 -6.59 -26.99
N LEU A 320 3.27 -5.89 -26.32
CA LEU A 320 3.60 -4.70 -25.52
C LEU A 320 4.56 -5.04 -24.37
N LYS A 321 4.36 -6.19 -23.70
CA LYS A 321 5.24 -6.69 -22.65
C LYS A 321 6.64 -7.00 -23.17
N LEU A 322 6.77 -7.72 -24.27
CA LEU A 322 8.06 -8.12 -24.86
C LEU A 322 8.82 -6.92 -25.44
N GLY A 323 8.12 -5.98 -26.06
CA GLY A 323 8.70 -4.80 -26.69
C GLY A 323 9.26 -3.77 -25.70
N MET A 324 8.96 -3.89 -24.40
CA MET A 324 9.42 -2.99 -23.37
C MET A 324 10.83 -3.39 -22.88
N ASP A 325 11.82 -2.52 -23.08
CA ASP A 325 13.17 -2.70 -22.62
C ASP A 325 13.34 -2.17 -21.19
N ARG A 326 13.21 -3.08 -20.22
CA ARG A 326 13.26 -2.78 -18.78
C ARG A 326 14.65 -2.41 -18.31
N ASP A 327 15.68 -3.03 -18.89
CA ASP A 327 17.08 -2.74 -18.54
C ASP A 327 17.46 -1.32 -18.99
N LEU A 328 16.99 -0.88 -20.16
CA LEU A 328 17.15 0.50 -20.61
C LEU A 328 16.45 1.48 -19.66
N ILE A 329 15.20 1.18 -19.25
CA ILE A 329 14.43 1.99 -18.32
C ILE A 329 15.17 2.15 -16.99
N THR A 330 15.57 1.05 -16.36
CA THR A 330 16.16 1.09 -15.01
C THR A 330 17.58 1.59 -14.97
N ASN A 331 18.41 1.20 -15.95
CA ASN A 331 19.85 1.48 -15.91
C ASN A 331 20.23 2.79 -16.60
N LYS A 332 19.39 3.30 -17.53
CA LYS A 332 19.73 4.49 -18.33
C LYS A 332 18.72 5.63 -18.17
N VAL A 333 17.41 5.32 -18.09
CA VAL A 333 16.39 6.37 -17.98
C VAL A 333 16.26 6.81 -16.51
N LYS A 334 15.99 5.88 -15.59
CA LYS A 334 15.80 6.21 -14.17
C LYS A 334 17.10 6.25 -13.38
N ALA A 335 17.93 5.22 -13.43
CA ALA A 335 19.28 5.14 -12.86
C ALA A 335 19.39 5.58 -11.37
N GLN A 336 18.42 5.20 -10.55
CA GLN A 336 18.32 5.58 -9.13
C GLN A 336 18.46 4.38 -8.16
N GLY A 337 18.70 3.17 -8.70
CA GLY A 337 18.85 1.94 -7.90
C GLY A 337 17.69 0.98 -7.99
N ASP A 338 16.65 1.33 -8.75
CA ASP A 338 15.53 0.41 -9.03
C ASP A 338 16.00 -0.81 -9.82
N THR A 339 15.31 -1.94 -9.66
CA THR A 339 15.63 -3.18 -10.38
C THR A 339 14.58 -3.50 -11.44
N PRO A 340 14.99 -4.04 -12.63
CA PRO A 340 14.03 -4.39 -13.65
C PRO A 340 13.01 -5.42 -13.15
N ALA A 341 11.71 -5.17 -13.40
CA ALA A 341 10.64 -6.07 -12.99
C ALA A 341 10.24 -6.99 -14.15
N TYR A 342 10.35 -8.28 -13.92
CA TYR A 342 9.96 -9.32 -14.89
C TYR A 342 8.66 -10.03 -14.51
N GLY A 343 8.25 -9.97 -13.23
CA GLY A 343 7.01 -10.47 -12.68
C GLY A 343 6.21 -9.37 -11.98
N TRP A 344 5.00 -9.73 -11.57
CA TRP A 344 4.10 -8.81 -10.86
C TRP A 344 4.52 -8.63 -9.40
N VAL A 345 4.80 -9.72 -8.69
CA VAL A 345 5.19 -9.73 -7.27
C VAL A 345 6.70 -9.47 -7.15
N PRO A 346 7.15 -8.51 -6.32
CA PRO A 346 8.58 -8.32 -6.05
C PRO A 346 9.22 -9.58 -5.45
N PRO A 347 10.40 -10.03 -5.95
CA PRO A 347 10.99 -11.31 -5.54
C PRO A 347 11.59 -11.32 -4.13
N TYR A 348 11.57 -10.18 -3.44
CA TYR A 348 12.11 -9.99 -2.09
C TYR A 348 11.02 -9.69 -1.03
N ILE A 349 9.73 -9.82 -1.41
CA ILE A 349 8.63 -9.72 -0.45
C ILE A 349 8.56 -11.01 0.40
N ALA A 350 8.54 -10.86 1.72
CA ALA A 350 8.57 -11.98 2.67
C ALA A 350 9.45 -13.12 2.14
N ASP A 351 9.13 -14.35 2.22
CA ASP A 351 9.94 -15.47 1.72
C ASP A 351 9.70 -15.82 0.23
N PHE A 352 9.07 -14.92 -0.52
CA PHE A 352 8.72 -15.11 -1.94
C PHE A 352 9.93 -14.88 -2.85
N LYS A 353 10.72 -15.94 -3.07
CA LYS A 353 11.81 -15.94 -4.06
C LYS A 353 11.27 -16.54 -5.35
N ASP A 354 10.95 -15.69 -6.32
CA ASP A 354 10.50 -16.12 -7.64
C ASP A 354 11.63 -16.04 -8.66
N GLU A 355 11.63 -16.95 -9.61
CA GLU A 355 12.60 -16.99 -10.69
C GLU A 355 12.17 -16.03 -11.82
N LYS A 356 13.18 -15.52 -12.53
CA LYS A 356 12.91 -14.72 -13.71
C LYS A 356 12.25 -15.60 -14.79
N PRO A 357 11.19 -15.13 -15.45
CA PRO A 357 10.48 -15.94 -16.45
C PRO A 357 11.35 -16.28 -17.65
N ASP A 358 11.08 -17.41 -18.28
CA ASP A 358 11.79 -17.96 -19.42
C ASP A 358 11.89 -16.98 -20.61
N TRP A 359 10.83 -16.24 -20.91
CA TRP A 359 10.83 -15.25 -21.98
C TRP A 359 11.88 -14.15 -21.80
N TYR A 360 12.29 -13.90 -20.56
CA TYR A 360 13.36 -12.95 -20.27
C TYR A 360 14.73 -13.63 -20.27
N THR A 361 14.87 -14.78 -19.62
CA THR A 361 16.17 -15.46 -19.47
C THR A 361 16.66 -16.12 -20.75
N LYS A 362 15.75 -16.60 -21.60
CA LYS A 362 16.07 -17.30 -22.85
C LYS A 362 16.17 -16.39 -24.07
N LEU A 363 15.59 -15.18 -24.03
CA LEU A 363 15.55 -14.25 -25.16
C LEU A 363 16.24 -12.94 -24.79
N ASN A 364 17.16 -12.46 -25.65
CA ASN A 364 17.63 -11.09 -25.56
C ASN A 364 16.58 -10.09 -26.07
N GLN A 365 16.80 -8.77 -25.87
CA GLN A 365 15.80 -7.76 -26.24
C GLN A 365 15.48 -7.74 -27.73
N GLN A 366 16.45 -7.98 -28.60
CA GLN A 366 16.19 -8.05 -30.04
C GLN A 366 15.25 -9.22 -30.38
N GLN A 367 15.51 -10.40 -29.84
CA GLN A 367 14.65 -11.58 -30.05
C GLN A 367 13.23 -11.36 -29.49
N ARG A 368 13.12 -10.71 -28.33
CA ARG A 368 11.81 -10.31 -27.78
C ARG A 368 11.08 -9.33 -28.69
N ASN A 369 11.78 -8.38 -29.29
CA ASN A 369 11.19 -7.43 -30.24
C ASN A 369 10.69 -8.13 -31.53
N GLU A 370 11.45 -9.10 -32.03
CA GLU A 370 11.06 -9.90 -33.21
C GLU A 370 9.79 -10.71 -32.94
N GLU A 371 9.73 -11.39 -31.80
CA GLU A 371 8.53 -12.14 -31.39
C GLU A 371 7.32 -11.20 -31.18
N ALA A 372 7.53 -10.05 -30.55
CA ALA A 372 6.49 -9.04 -30.36
C ALA A 372 5.90 -8.54 -31.69
N LYS A 373 6.76 -8.26 -32.68
CA LYS A 373 6.32 -7.85 -34.01
C LYS A 373 5.49 -8.94 -34.72
N LYS A 374 5.91 -10.22 -34.59
CA LYS A 374 5.18 -11.35 -35.12
C LYS A 374 3.77 -11.44 -34.50
N LEU A 375 3.67 -11.34 -33.17
CA LEU A 375 2.39 -11.35 -32.46
C LEU A 375 1.47 -10.19 -32.89
N LEU A 376 2.03 -8.98 -33.12
CA LEU A 376 1.25 -7.85 -33.62
C LEU A 376 0.73 -8.11 -35.04
N VAL A 377 1.53 -8.69 -35.94
CA VAL A 377 1.09 -9.05 -37.28
C VAL A 377 -0.02 -10.10 -37.25
N GLU A 378 0.11 -11.13 -36.42
CA GLU A 378 -0.93 -12.14 -36.18
C GLU A 378 -2.23 -11.55 -35.61
N ALA A 379 -2.13 -10.45 -34.87
CA ALA A 379 -3.26 -9.69 -34.33
C ALA A 379 -3.81 -8.63 -35.31
N GLY A 380 -3.26 -8.51 -36.54
CA GLY A 380 -3.75 -7.61 -37.61
C GLY A 380 -3.07 -6.25 -37.66
N PHE A 381 -1.96 -6.05 -36.94
CA PHE A 381 -1.19 -4.80 -36.93
C PHE A 381 0.10 -4.97 -37.74
N SER A 382 0.47 -3.92 -38.51
CA SER A 382 1.65 -3.94 -39.36
C SER A 382 2.26 -2.54 -39.45
N LYS A 383 3.32 -2.40 -40.24
CA LYS A 383 3.92 -1.09 -40.53
C LYS A 383 2.92 -0.14 -41.22
N ASP A 384 2.04 -0.65 -42.07
CA ASP A 384 1.05 0.13 -42.81
C ASP A 384 -0.25 0.34 -41.99
N ASN A 385 -0.44 -0.47 -40.95
CA ASN A 385 -1.55 -0.37 -40.01
C ASN A 385 -1.03 -0.52 -38.57
N PRO A 386 -0.27 0.48 -38.04
CA PRO A 386 0.33 0.36 -36.72
C PRO A 386 -0.71 0.36 -35.60
N LEU A 387 -0.42 -0.37 -34.52
CA LEU A 387 -1.18 -0.27 -33.28
C LEU A 387 -1.02 1.14 -32.72
N LYS A 388 -2.14 1.85 -32.48
CA LYS A 388 -2.21 3.16 -31.86
C LYS A 388 -2.83 3.03 -30.46
N ILE A 389 -2.18 3.58 -29.47
CA ILE A 389 -2.61 3.51 -28.06
C ILE A 389 -2.49 4.88 -27.39
N SER A 390 -3.33 5.12 -26.39
CA SER A 390 -3.13 6.20 -25.43
C SER A 390 -2.47 5.67 -24.16
N LEU A 391 -1.51 6.41 -23.61
CA LEU A 391 -0.86 6.14 -22.34
C LEU A 391 -1.22 7.25 -21.35
N LEU A 392 -2.09 6.92 -20.43
CA LEU A 392 -2.55 7.80 -19.35
C LEU A 392 -1.55 7.77 -18.18
N TYR A 393 -1.20 8.95 -17.63
CA TYR A 393 -0.39 9.06 -16.42
C TYR A 393 -0.85 10.23 -15.54
N ASN A 394 -0.68 10.09 -14.22
CA ASN A 394 -0.95 11.17 -13.28
C ASN A 394 0.20 12.19 -13.26
N THR A 395 -0.13 13.44 -12.96
CA THR A 395 0.82 14.56 -12.96
C THR A 395 2.01 14.29 -12.03
N SER A 396 3.20 14.22 -12.62
CA SER A 396 4.52 14.07 -11.99
C SER A 396 5.58 14.23 -13.07
N ASP A 397 6.71 14.87 -12.76
CA ASP A 397 7.84 15.01 -13.69
C ASP A 397 8.43 13.64 -14.05
N LEU A 398 8.53 12.74 -13.07
CA LEU A 398 8.99 11.36 -13.26
C LEU A 398 8.06 10.60 -14.21
N HIS A 399 6.74 10.61 -13.96
CA HIS A 399 5.79 9.83 -14.77
C HIS A 399 5.73 10.32 -16.21
N LYS A 400 5.82 11.63 -16.43
CA LYS A 400 5.94 12.21 -17.78
C LYS A 400 7.18 11.70 -18.52
N LYS A 401 8.36 11.71 -17.88
CA LYS A 401 9.61 11.22 -18.47
C LYS A 401 9.54 9.72 -18.76
N MET A 402 8.98 8.95 -17.85
CA MET A 402 8.79 7.51 -18.03
C MET A 402 7.84 7.20 -19.20
N ALA A 403 6.74 7.96 -19.34
CA ALA A 403 5.78 7.79 -20.44
C ALA A 403 6.43 8.14 -21.80
N ILE A 404 7.22 9.23 -21.88
CA ILE A 404 7.97 9.60 -23.08
C ILE A 404 8.98 8.50 -23.46
N ALA A 405 9.73 7.97 -22.49
CA ALA A 405 10.69 6.90 -22.73
C ALA A 405 10.00 5.61 -23.22
N ALA A 406 8.90 5.22 -22.58
CA ALA A 406 8.14 4.03 -22.97
C ALA A 406 7.56 4.17 -24.39
N ALA A 407 6.99 5.31 -24.73
CA ALA A 407 6.49 5.61 -26.07
C ALA A 407 7.59 5.47 -27.13
N ALA A 408 8.78 6.03 -26.86
CA ALA A 408 9.95 5.93 -27.75
C ALA A 408 10.44 4.49 -27.89
N ILE A 409 10.48 3.72 -26.80
CA ILE A 409 10.90 2.32 -26.77
C ILE A 409 9.93 1.47 -27.61
N TRP A 410 8.62 1.57 -27.39
CA TRP A 410 7.62 0.81 -28.15
C TRP A 410 7.63 1.18 -29.64
N LYS A 411 7.75 2.46 -29.98
CA LYS A 411 7.87 2.90 -31.37
C LYS A 411 9.11 2.31 -32.06
N LYS A 412 10.27 2.40 -31.41
CA LYS A 412 11.53 1.88 -31.94
C LYS A 412 11.53 0.37 -32.06
N ASN A 413 11.10 -0.32 -31.01
CA ASN A 413 11.24 -1.78 -30.90
C ASN A 413 10.17 -2.55 -31.70
N ILE A 414 8.93 -2.07 -31.70
CA ILE A 414 7.79 -2.83 -32.24
C ILE A 414 6.83 -2.00 -33.11
N GLY A 415 7.14 -0.74 -33.40
CA GLY A 415 6.37 0.10 -34.31
C GLY A 415 5.02 0.61 -33.75
N VAL A 416 4.78 0.51 -32.46
CA VAL A 416 3.54 1.01 -31.80
C VAL A 416 3.58 2.53 -31.67
N GLU A 417 2.49 3.20 -32.01
CA GLU A 417 2.31 4.63 -31.89
C GLU A 417 1.59 4.96 -30.56
N VAL A 418 2.18 5.84 -29.75
CA VAL A 418 1.66 6.18 -28.42
C VAL A 418 1.36 7.66 -28.33
N SER A 419 0.11 8.00 -28.00
CA SER A 419 -0.28 9.33 -27.52
C SER A 419 -0.21 9.38 -25.99
N LEU A 420 0.19 10.51 -25.43
CA LEU A 420 0.35 10.70 -23.99
C LEU A 420 -0.77 11.55 -23.44
N GLU A 421 -1.40 11.10 -22.36
CA GLU A 421 -2.49 11.79 -21.67
C GLU A 421 -2.12 12.02 -20.21
N ASN A 422 -2.27 13.26 -19.72
CA ASN A 422 -1.98 13.63 -18.34
C ASN A 422 -3.26 14.00 -17.61
N GLN A 423 -3.39 13.53 -16.37
CA GLN A 423 -4.49 13.92 -15.48
C GLN A 423 -3.96 14.21 -14.07
N GLU A 424 -4.66 15.07 -13.35
CA GLU A 424 -4.48 15.28 -11.92
C GLU A 424 -4.84 13.99 -11.16
N TRP A 425 -4.24 13.78 -9.97
CA TRP A 425 -4.28 12.51 -9.23
C TRP A 425 -5.68 11.96 -9.02
N LYS A 426 -6.61 12.74 -8.47
CA LYS A 426 -7.98 12.28 -8.20
C LYS A 426 -8.72 11.90 -9.49
N THR A 427 -8.66 12.75 -10.51
CA THR A 427 -9.27 12.48 -11.82
C THR A 427 -8.67 11.23 -12.46
N PHE A 428 -7.36 11.04 -12.32
CA PHE A 428 -6.65 9.87 -12.81
C PHE A 428 -7.15 8.57 -12.15
N LEU A 429 -7.37 8.57 -10.83
CA LEU A 429 -7.92 7.42 -10.12
C LEU A 429 -9.34 7.10 -10.59
N ASP A 430 -10.21 8.11 -10.68
CA ASP A 430 -11.58 7.95 -11.17
C ASP A 430 -11.61 7.37 -12.60
N THR A 431 -10.75 7.87 -13.50
CA THR A 431 -10.64 7.39 -14.89
C THR A 431 -10.22 5.91 -14.95
N ARG A 432 -9.28 5.49 -14.09
CA ARG A 432 -8.85 4.08 -14.00
C ARG A 432 -9.96 3.18 -13.49
N HIS A 433 -10.65 3.56 -12.43
CA HIS A 433 -11.77 2.77 -11.90
C HIS A 433 -12.92 2.60 -12.92
N GLN A 434 -13.18 3.63 -13.71
CA GLN A 434 -14.19 3.58 -14.77
C GLN A 434 -13.74 2.77 -16.00
N GLY A 435 -12.45 2.40 -16.10
CA GLY A 435 -11.89 1.71 -17.27
C GLY A 435 -11.80 2.60 -18.52
N ASN A 436 -11.81 3.91 -18.38
CA ASN A 436 -11.79 4.87 -19.50
C ASN A 436 -10.37 5.18 -19.99
N TYR A 437 -9.57 4.13 -20.21
CA TYR A 437 -8.18 4.24 -20.69
C TYR A 437 -7.82 3.03 -21.57
N ASP A 438 -6.76 3.16 -22.37
CA ASP A 438 -6.13 2.04 -23.08
C ASP A 438 -5.06 1.39 -22.21
N ILE A 439 -4.04 2.19 -21.90
CA ILE A 439 -2.96 1.85 -20.99
C ILE A 439 -2.82 2.99 -19.99
N ALA A 440 -2.72 2.66 -18.72
CA ALA A 440 -2.46 3.63 -17.66
C ALA A 440 -1.15 3.35 -16.94
N ARG A 441 -0.42 4.40 -16.58
CA ARG A 441 0.66 4.28 -15.61
C ARG A 441 0.08 3.82 -14.29
N ALA A 442 0.71 2.86 -13.64
CA ALA A 442 0.32 2.47 -12.30
C ALA A 442 1.55 2.12 -11.43
N GLY A 443 1.35 2.12 -10.14
CA GLY A 443 2.26 1.57 -9.16
C GLY A 443 1.43 0.86 -8.10
N TRP A 444 1.87 -0.33 -7.69
CA TRP A 444 1.29 -0.99 -6.54
C TRP A 444 2.35 -1.13 -5.47
N CYS A 445 2.09 -0.56 -4.32
CA CYS A 445 2.92 -0.68 -3.13
C CYS A 445 2.26 -1.65 -2.16
N ALA A 446 3.05 -2.50 -1.55
CA ALA A 446 2.55 -3.50 -0.62
C ALA A 446 1.83 -2.86 0.57
N ASP A 447 0.61 -3.27 0.83
CA ASP A 447 -0.16 -2.86 2.01
C ASP A 447 0.36 -3.56 3.28
N TYR A 448 0.98 -4.73 3.09
CA TYR A 448 1.61 -5.55 4.11
C TYR A 448 2.69 -6.45 3.47
N ASN A 449 3.67 -6.89 4.25
CA ASN A 449 4.79 -7.68 3.73
C ASN A 449 4.43 -9.17 3.63
N GLU A 450 3.65 -9.51 2.58
CA GLU A 450 3.25 -10.89 2.22
C GLU A 450 2.77 -10.90 0.75
N PRO A 451 3.04 -11.95 -0.06
CA PRO A 451 2.75 -11.97 -1.51
C PRO A 451 1.31 -11.67 -1.91
N THR A 452 0.33 -12.03 -1.08
CA THR A 452 -1.09 -11.78 -1.37
C THR A 452 -1.44 -10.30 -1.52
N THR A 453 -0.65 -9.38 -0.96
CA THR A 453 -0.84 -7.94 -1.16
C THR A 453 -0.76 -7.53 -2.64
N PHE A 454 0.01 -8.28 -3.45
CA PHE A 454 0.08 -8.12 -4.90
C PHE A 454 -0.92 -9.02 -5.63
N LEU A 455 -1.03 -10.28 -5.22
CA LEU A 455 -1.85 -11.27 -5.93
C LEU A 455 -3.34 -10.96 -5.80
N ASN A 456 -3.81 -10.61 -4.60
CA ASN A 456 -5.23 -10.33 -4.36
C ASN A 456 -5.77 -9.15 -5.19
N VAL A 457 -4.90 -8.19 -5.57
CA VAL A 457 -5.28 -7.09 -6.48
C VAL A 457 -5.76 -7.60 -7.84
N LYS A 458 -5.29 -8.77 -8.27
CA LYS A 458 -5.62 -9.36 -9.58
C LYS A 458 -6.76 -10.37 -9.54
N LEU A 459 -7.36 -10.62 -8.37
CA LEU A 459 -8.59 -11.40 -8.27
C LEU A 459 -9.70 -10.75 -9.11
N SER A 460 -10.48 -11.56 -9.81
CA SER A 460 -11.50 -11.06 -10.73
C SER A 460 -12.59 -10.21 -10.06
N TYR A 461 -12.75 -10.36 -8.74
CA TYR A 461 -13.71 -9.62 -7.92
C TYR A 461 -13.08 -8.48 -7.09
N SER A 462 -11.78 -8.28 -7.17
CA SER A 462 -11.07 -7.23 -6.42
C SER A 462 -11.47 -5.84 -6.90
N SER A 463 -11.84 -4.94 -5.99
CA SER A 463 -12.12 -3.53 -6.30
C SER A 463 -10.88 -2.78 -6.81
N ASN A 464 -9.68 -3.28 -6.48
CA ASN A 464 -8.40 -2.72 -6.95
C ASN A 464 -7.93 -3.32 -8.30
N ASN A 465 -8.71 -4.21 -8.92
CA ASN A 465 -8.39 -4.79 -10.23
C ASN A 465 -8.82 -3.84 -11.37
N THR A 466 -8.26 -2.65 -11.39
CA THR A 466 -8.56 -1.63 -12.41
C THR A 466 -8.08 -2.03 -13.83
N ALA A 467 -7.22 -3.03 -13.95
CA ALA A 467 -6.89 -3.67 -15.24
C ALA A 467 -8.03 -4.51 -15.82
N HIS A 468 -9.07 -4.76 -15.05
CA HIS A 468 -10.19 -5.66 -15.41
C HIS A 468 -9.73 -7.06 -15.85
N TYR A 469 -8.62 -7.53 -15.29
CA TYR A 469 -8.11 -8.89 -15.53
C TYR A 469 -9.09 -9.92 -14.95
N LYS A 470 -9.36 -10.98 -15.72
CA LYS A 470 -10.22 -12.08 -15.30
C LYS A 470 -9.58 -13.41 -15.68
N SER A 471 -9.36 -14.28 -14.70
CA SER A 471 -8.81 -15.61 -14.88
C SER A 471 -9.35 -16.55 -13.81
N GLU A 472 -10.24 -17.46 -14.21
CA GLU A 472 -10.78 -18.49 -13.30
C GLU A 472 -9.67 -19.38 -12.74
N ALA A 473 -8.64 -19.67 -13.53
CA ALA A 473 -7.49 -20.46 -13.08
C ALA A 473 -6.68 -19.72 -12.01
N PHE A 474 -6.50 -18.40 -12.15
CA PHE A 474 -5.85 -17.58 -11.14
C PHE A 474 -6.66 -17.54 -9.83
N ASP A 475 -7.96 -17.26 -9.93
CA ASP A 475 -8.85 -17.22 -8.76
C ASP A 475 -8.89 -18.58 -8.03
N ALA A 476 -8.86 -19.68 -8.80
CA ALA A 476 -8.81 -21.04 -8.24
C ALA A 476 -7.52 -21.30 -7.46
N LEU A 477 -6.35 -20.91 -7.98
CA LEU A 477 -5.07 -21.03 -7.27
C LEU A 477 -5.06 -20.22 -5.98
N MET A 478 -5.55 -18.99 -6.00
CA MET A 478 -5.62 -18.17 -4.80
C MET A 478 -6.54 -18.77 -3.74
N LYS A 479 -7.63 -19.42 -4.14
CA LYS A 479 -8.52 -20.16 -3.24
C LYS A 479 -7.88 -21.45 -2.71
N GLU A 480 -7.06 -22.13 -3.52
CA GLU A 480 -6.31 -23.32 -3.11
C GLU A 480 -5.25 -22.98 -2.05
N ALA A 481 -4.56 -21.85 -2.21
CA ALA A 481 -3.56 -21.38 -1.26
C ALA A 481 -4.05 -21.25 0.19
N LEU A 482 -5.37 -21.03 0.39
CA LEU A 482 -5.98 -20.95 1.71
C LEU A 482 -6.15 -22.32 2.39
N LYS A 483 -6.12 -23.42 1.64
CA LYS A 483 -6.38 -24.77 2.14
C LYS A 483 -5.12 -25.51 2.55
N VAL A 484 -3.95 -25.08 2.09
CA VAL A 484 -2.68 -25.72 2.41
C VAL A 484 -2.23 -25.37 3.83
N LYS A 485 -1.54 -26.31 4.46
CA LYS A 485 -1.17 -26.18 5.89
C LYS A 485 0.22 -25.58 6.09
N SER A 486 1.11 -25.70 5.10
CA SER A 486 2.47 -25.18 5.21
C SER A 486 2.66 -23.90 4.41
N ASP A 487 3.48 -22.98 4.92
CA ASP A 487 3.85 -21.75 4.23
C ASP A 487 4.63 -22.05 2.94
N ALA A 488 5.44 -23.10 2.91
CA ALA A 488 6.18 -23.53 1.72
C ALA A 488 5.26 -23.93 0.57
N GLU A 489 4.22 -24.76 0.84
CA GLU A 489 3.21 -25.14 -0.17
C GLU A 489 2.45 -23.91 -0.66
N ARG A 490 2.10 -23.00 0.24
CA ARG A 490 1.39 -21.76 -0.10
C ARG A 490 2.23 -20.88 -1.03
N VAL A 491 3.52 -20.72 -0.75
CA VAL A 491 4.45 -19.95 -1.59
C VAL A 491 4.55 -20.55 -3.00
N GLU A 492 4.57 -21.87 -3.14
CA GLU A 492 4.61 -22.52 -4.47
C GLU A 492 3.31 -22.25 -5.27
N ILE A 493 2.15 -22.23 -4.62
CA ILE A 493 0.89 -21.83 -5.28
C ILE A 493 0.93 -20.37 -5.68
N TYR A 494 1.48 -19.49 -4.85
CA TYR A 494 1.64 -18.06 -5.18
C TYR A 494 2.56 -17.85 -6.39
N LYS A 495 3.64 -18.62 -6.53
CA LYS A 495 4.50 -18.59 -7.73
C LYS A 495 3.73 -19.01 -8.98
N GLN A 496 2.91 -20.06 -8.89
CA GLN A 496 2.06 -20.47 -10.00
C GLN A 496 1.05 -19.38 -10.38
N ALA A 497 0.43 -18.73 -9.40
CA ALA A 497 -0.48 -17.62 -9.62
C ALA A 497 0.24 -16.41 -10.27
N ASN A 498 1.43 -16.05 -9.80
CA ASN A 498 2.25 -14.99 -10.39
C ASN A 498 2.64 -15.33 -11.84
N ALA A 499 2.97 -16.59 -12.12
CA ALA A 499 3.28 -17.07 -13.48
C ALA A 499 2.08 -16.97 -14.43
N LEU A 500 0.84 -17.14 -13.95
CA LEU A 500 -0.37 -16.94 -14.78
C LEU A 500 -0.55 -15.47 -15.16
N ILE A 501 -0.37 -14.52 -14.22
CA ILE A 501 -0.42 -13.08 -14.51
C ILE A 501 0.60 -12.72 -15.60
N ASP A 502 1.80 -13.30 -15.51
CA ASP A 502 2.85 -13.10 -16.51
C ASP A 502 2.48 -13.73 -17.85
N LYS A 503 2.02 -15.00 -17.87
CA LYS A 503 1.61 -15.73 -19.07
C LYS A 503 0.49 -14.98 -19.82
N ASP A 504 -0.51 -14.51 -19.11
CA ASP A 504 -1.67 -13.79 -19.66
C ASP A 504 -1.32 -12.34 -20.04
N SER A 505 -0.11 -11.89 -19.69
CA SER A 505 0.35 -10.51 -19.89
C SER A 505 -0.67 -9.49 -19.37
N ALA A 506 -1.21 -9.75 -18.19
CA ALA A 506 -2.26 -8.94 -17.58
C ALA A 506 -1.81 -7.49 -17.32
N VAL A 507 -0.51 -7.31 -17.09
CA VAL A 507 0.17 -6.02 -16.87
C VAL A 507 1.54 -6.04 -17.53
N VAL A 508 2.16 -4.86 -17.69
CA VAL A 508 3.55 -4.69 -18.13
C VAL A 508 4.37 -4.15 -16.97
N PRO A 509 4.93 -5.00 -16.10
CA PRO A 509 5.84 -4.54 -15.04
C PRO A 509 7.09 -3.91 -15.64
N LEU A 510 7.59 -2.81 -15.07
CA LEU A 510 8.78 -2.10 -15.55
C LEU A 510 9.94 -2.25 -14.59
N TYR A 511 9.72 -1.87 -13.32
CA TYR A 511 10.75 -1.97 -12.28
C TYR A 511 10.14 -2.13 -10.90
N TYR A 512 10.93 -2.71 -10.00
CA TYR A 512 10.68 -2.69 -8.57
C TYR A 512 11.34 -1.46 -7.98
N TYR A 513 10.59 -0.72 -7.18
CA TYR A 513 11.02 0.57 -6.64
C TYR A 513 12.14 0.48 -5.61
N VAL A 514 12.92 1.54 -5.54
CA VAL A 514 13.53 2.01 -4.31
C VAL A 514 12.87 3.34 -3.92
N SER A 515 12.73 3.60 -2.63
CA SER A 515 12.33 4.91 -2.11
C SER A 515 13.56 5.82 -2.11
N THR A 516 13.48 6.96 -2.81
CA THR A 516 14.56 7.95 -2.85
C THR A 516 14.08 9.28 -2.30
N ARG A 517 14.70 9.77 -1.22
CA ARG A 517 14.32 11.05 -0.61
C ARG A 517 15.50 11.78 0.00
N LEU A 518 15.30 13.07 0.25
CA LEU A 518 16.19 13.89 1.06
C LEU A 518 15.56 14.07 2.45
N VAL A 519 16.40 13.96 3.47
CA VAL A 519 16.03 14.18 4.88
C VAL A 519 17.06 15.12 5.48
N LYS A 520 16.61 16.23 6.08
CA LYS A 520 17.50 17.21 6.72
C LYS A 520 18.27 16.57 7.88
N PRO A 521 19.55 16.92 8.09
CA PRO A 521 20.37 16.33 9.14
C PRO A 521 19.82 16.50 10.56
N TYR A 522 19.05 17.56 10.76
CA TYR A 522 18.42 17.86 12.05
C TYR A 522 17.09 17.09 12.29
N VAL A 523 16.60 16.33 11.32
CA VAL A 523 15.44 15.45 11.49
C VAL A 523 15.92 14.10 12.02
N GLY A 524 15.66 13.85 13.30
CA GLY A 524 15.92 12.56 13.94
C GLY A 524 14.72 11.61 13.83
N GLY A 525 14.97 10.31 14.03
CA GLY A 525 13.93 9.27 14.01
C GLY A 525 13.71 8.59 12.66
N TYR A 526 14.25 9.11 11.55
CA TYR A 526 14.15 8.46 10.25
C TYR A 526 15.08 7.24 10.16
N THR A 527 14.54 6.04 9.99
CA THR A 527 15.31 4.78 9.91
C THR A 527 15.53 4.30 8.48
N GLY A 528 14.54 4.46 7.60
CA GLY A 528 14.53 3.92 6.23
C GLY A 528 14.55 2.40 6.15
N LYS A 529 14.18 1.69 7.23
CA LYS A 529 14.27 0.23 7.34
C LYS A 529 12.95 -0.48 7.03
N ASP A 530 11.80 0.23 7.14
CA ASP A 530 10.52 -0.34 6.77
C ASP A 530 10.42 -0.49 5.25
N PRO A 531 10.34 -1.71 4.71
CA PRO A 531 10.23 -1.92 3.26
C PRO A 531 8.86 -1.48 2.69
N LEU A 532 7.88 -1.21 3.53
CA LEU A 532 6.60 -0.60 3.14
C LEU A 532 6.69 0.92 3.02
N ASP A 533 7.80 1.52 3.46
CA ASP A 533 8.02 2.97 3.53
C ASP A 533 6.93 3.72 4.32
N ASN A 534 6.34 3.05 5.32
CA ASN A 534 5.33 3.61 6.22
C ASN A 534 6.00 4.53 7.24
N ILE A 535 5.78 5.83 7.09
CA ILE A 535 6.40 6.87 7.91
C ILE A 535 5.34 7.53 8.78
N HIS A 536 5.51 7.43 10.10
CA HIS A 536 4.67 8.10 11.09
C HIS A 536 5.39 9.35 11.63
N THR A 537 4.73 10.50 11.64
CA THR A 537 5.32 11.73 12.16
C THR A 537 5.66 11.63 13.65
N LYS A 538 4.93 10.82 14.42
CA LYS A 538 5.19 10.59 15.85
C LYS A 538 6.57 9.98 16.16
N ASP A 539 7.22 9.38 15.17
CA ASP A 539 8.53 8.76 15.32
C ASP A 539 9.70 9.75 15.15
N PHE A 540 9.39 11.00 14.77
CA PHE A 540 10.37 12.03 14.51
C PHE A 540 10.58 13.00 15.67
N TYR A 541 11.72 13.71 15.61
CA TYR A 541 12.06 14.85 16.45
C TYR A 541 13.01 15.78 15.70
N ILE A 542 13.03 17.06 16.08
CA ILE A 542 13.93 18.06 15.51
C ILE A 542 15.10 18.29 16.48
N ILE A 543 16.31 18.07 15.98
CA ILE A 543 17.57 18.30 16.70
C ILE A 543 17.90 19.79 16.61
N LYS A 544 18.48 20.35 17.66
CA LYS A 544 18.97 21.74 17.69
C LYS A 544 20.00 21.96 16.59
N HIS A 545 19.80 22.95 15.73
CA HIS A 545 20.63 23.26 14.54
C HIS A 545 20.73 24.78 14.33
#